data_0d888cf9069de8e916803fce8e0a209b
#
_entry.id   0d888cf9069de8e916803fce8e0a209b
#
_cell.length_a   1.000
_cell.length_b   1.000
_cell.length_c   1.000
_cell.angle_alpha   90.00
_cell.angle_beta   90.00
_cell.angle_gamma   90.00
#
_symmetry.space_group_name_H-M   'P 1'
#
loop_
_entity.id
_entity.type
_entity.pdbx_description
1 polymer ?
#
loop_
_entity_poly.entity_id
_entity_poly.type
_entity_poly.pdbx_seq_one_letter_code
_entity_poly.pdbx_strand_id
1 'polypeptide(L)'
;MGPLQAIRPRPLDLGTLQCFVQADAPRVNCPEHGPTVAQVPWARHGAGHTREFDDQVAWLVTHTAKSTVVDLMRVAWRTVGSIITRVVDDGRAAHDPFDNLTRIGIDEISYKKGHRYLTIVVDHDSGRLVWAAVGRDKVTLNKFFDLVGDERCAQIRLVSADGASWIGDVVAERAKNATLCIDSFHVCQWASKALDEVRRQVWNEARKRGMSQHAKELKGCRYALWRNPEDLTPRQRQKLAWVAKVNGPLYRAYLLKEQLRIAIGKKGVLALTMLDEWLIWAARCRIPAFVELGRKIKRNIKGIEAAMLNNLSNALVESTNTKLRVLHRMAFGFAKPEHLIALALLDRGGYCPPLPSRAAA
;
A
#
# COMPACT_ATOMS: atom_id res chain seq x y z
N MET A 1 -1.49 42.86 27.37
CA MET A 1 -0.40 42.14 26.66
C MET A 1 0.41 41.42 27.70
N GLY A 2 0.64 40.13 27.55
CA GLY A 2 1.52 39.37 28.45
C GLY A 2 3.00 39.71 28.21
N PRO A 3 3.91 39.24 29.06
CA PRO A 3 5.35 39.46 28.89
C PRO A 3 5.83 38.89 27.55
N LEU A 4 6.74 39.61 26.88
CA LEU A 4 7.41 39.15 25.67
C LEU A 4 8.29 37.94 25.98
N GLN A 5 8.29 36.96 25.10
CA GLN A 5 9.17 35.79 25.16
C GLN A 5 10.12 35.81 23.96
N ALA A 6 11.40 35.86 24.21
CA ALA A 6 12.39 35.73 23.15
C ALA A 6 12.31 34.32 22.53
N ILE A 7 12.11 34.27 21.23
CA ILE A 7 12.21 33.05 20.42
C ILE A 7 13.41 33.13 19.51
N ARG A 8 14.08 31.98 19.25
CA ARG A 8 15.30 31.93 18.44
C ARG A 8 15.29 30.75 17.46
N PRO A 9 14.34 30.70 16.51
CA PRO A 9 14.35 29.69 15.48
C PRO A 9 15.56 29.80 14.55
N ARG A 10 15.99 28.62 14.06
CA ARG A 10 17.10 28.51 13.11
C ARG A 10 16.52 28.55 11.68
N PRO A 11 16.91 29.54 10.85
CA PRO A 11 16.66 29.55 9.41
C PRO A 11 17.64 28.66 8.67
N LEU A 12 17.59 28.69 7.32
CA LEU A 12 18.58 28.07 6.47
C LEU A 12 19.97 28.70 6.75
N ASP A 13 21.01 27.87 6.62
CA ASP A 13 22.38 28.30 6.83
C ASP A 13 22.82 29.25 5.70
N LEU A 14 23.67 30.23 6.03
CA LEU A 14 24.34 31.08 5.05
C LEU A 14 25.70 30.46 4.69
N GLY A 15 25.71 29.66 3.64
CA GLY A 15 26.86 28.84 3.29
C GLY A 15 27.22 27.85 4.39
N THR A 16 28.38 28.01 5.03
CA THR A 16 28.83 27.17 6.15
C THR A 16 28.44 27.68 7.52
N LEU A 17 27.88 28.90 7.60
CA LEU A 17 27.54 29.55 8.86
C LEU A 17 26.11 29.22 9.28
N GLN A 18 25.95 28.79 10.54
CA GLN A 18 24.60 28.63 11.12
C GLN A 18 24.04 30.00 11.49
N CYS A 19 22.83 30.25 11.03
CA CYS A 19 22.11 31.48 11.32
C CYS A 19 21.02 31.23 12.38
N PHE A 20 20.64 32.31 13.07
CA PHE A 20 19.53 32.32 14.00
C PHE A 20 18.74 33.61 13.86
N VAL A 21 17.43 33.53 13.80
CA VAL A 21 16.52 34.66 13.86
C VAL A 21 16.10 34.86 15.30
N GLN A 22 16.36 36.00 15.88
CA GLN A 22 15.87 36.33 17.22
C GLN A 22 14.73 37.33 17.12
N ALA A 23 13.60 37.01 17.77
CA ALA A 23 12.46 37.89 17.83
C ALA A 23 11.74 37.76 19.16
N ASP A 24 11.07 38.83 19.58
CA ASP A 24 10.23 38.82 20.75
C ASP A 24 8.79 38.53 20.33
N ALA A 25 8.25 37.41 20.81
CA ALA A 25 6.87 37.01 20.56
C ALA A 25 6.03 37.23 21.81
N PRO A 26 4.82 37.82 21.71
CA PRO A 26 3.96 38.05 22.85
C PRO A 26 3.42 36.72 23.39
N ARG A 27 3.36 36.61 24.71
CA ARG A 27 2.59 35.53 25.36
C ARG A 27 1.12 35.93 25.40
N VAL A 28 0.27 35.03 24.94
CA VAL A 28 -1.18 35.17 24.96
C VAL A 28 -1.81 34.07 25.81
N ASN A 29 -2.91 34.37 26.46
CA ASN A 29 -3.68 33.36 27.17
C ASN A 29 -4.74 32.79 26.20
N CYS A 30 -4.48 31.60 25.70
CA CYS A 30 -5.43 30.90 24.82
C CYS A 30 -6.53 30.25 25.68
N PRO A 31 -7.83 30.42 25.36
CA PRO A 31 -8.90 29.77 26.09
C PRO A 31 -8.80 28.22 26.12
N GLU A 32 -8.27 27.64 25.06
CA GLU A 32 -8.14 26.17 24.88
C GLU A 32 -6.83 25.63 25.44
N HIS A 33 -5.72 26.35 25.26
CA HIS A 33 -4.36 25.84 25.57
C HIS A 33 -3.68 26.56 26.75
N GLY A 34 -4.34 27.54 27.38
CA GLY A 34 -3.75 28.36 28.46
C GLY A 34 -2.67 29.32 27.93
N PRO A 35 -1.71 29.73 28.80
CA PRO A 35 -0.64 30.65 28.41
C PRO A 35 0.27 30.06 27.36
N THR A 36 0.27 30.62 26.15
CA THR A 36 1.06 30.19 25.00
C THR A 36 1.76 31.37 24.33
N VAL A 37 2.75 31.11 23.49
CA VAL A 37 3.44 32.10 22.68
C VAL A 37 2.64 32.33 21.41
N ALA A 38 2.43 33.58 21.01
CA ALA A 38 1.73 33.89 19.78
C ALA A 38 2.44 33.29 18.55
N GLN A 39 1.64 32.83 17.60
CA GLN A 39 2.17 32.31 16.34
C GLN A 39 2.87 33.42 15.56
N VAL A 40 4.03 33.11 15.00
CA VAL A 40 4.74 33.98 14.06
C VAL A 40 4.61 33.44 12.64
N PRO A 41 4.54 34.30 11.60
CA PRO A 41 4.25 33.84 10.23
C PRO A 41 5.39 33.03 9.59
N TRP A 42 6.62 33.26 10.02
CA TRP A 42 7.85 32.68 9.47
C TRP A 42 8.34 31.42 10.21
N ALA A 43 7.63 30.97 11.25
CA ALA A 43 7.91 29.69 11.93
C ALA A 43 6.62 28.98 12.30
N ARG A 44 6.63 27.65 12.29
CA ARG A 44 5.52 26.85 12.78
C ARG A 44 5.45 26.91 14.30
N HIS A 45 4.27 26.82 14.85
CA HIS A 45 4.09 26.92 16.31
C HIS A 45 4.93 25.86 17.05
N GLY A 46 5.66 26.29 18.06
CA GLY A 46 6.54 25.40 18.83
C GLY A 46 7.76 24.86 18.06
N ALA A 47 8.05 25.35 16.85
CA ALA A 47 9.18 24.92 16.07
C ALA A 47 10.48 25.66 16.51
N GLY A 48 11.59 24.94 16.55
CA GLY A 48 12.92 25.52 16.72
C GLY A 48 13.57 25.95 15.39
N HIS A 49 12.80 25.96 14.28
CA HIS A 49 13.28 26.26 12.92
C HIS A 49 12.25 27.14 12.20
N THR A 50 12.69 27.86 11.16
CA THR A 50 11.78 28.59 10.28
C THR A 50 10.99 27.65 9.38
N ARG A 51 9.94 28.17 8.72
CA ARG A 51 9.14 27.38 7.76
C ARG A 51 9.99 26.88 6.61
N GLU A 52 10.84 27.74 6.04
CA GLU A 52 11.70 27.41 4.91
C GLU A 52 12.70 26.30 5.28
N PHE A 53 13.21 26.30 6.53
CA PHE A 53 14.09 25.25 7.02
C PHE A 53 13.33 23.91 7.13
N ASP A 54 12.15 23.91 7.74
CA ASP A 54 11.31 22.74 7.86
C ASP A 54 10.92 22.20 6.46
N ASP A 55 10.57 23.07 5.52
CA ASP A 55 10.18 22.73 4.15
C ASP A 55 11.33 22.13 3.35
N GLN A 56 12.54 22.68 3.50
CA GLN A 56 13.74 22.09 2.88
C GLN A 56 14.06 20.71 3.44
N VAL A 57 13.97 20.50 4.77
CA VAL A 57 14.14 19.18 5.39
C VAL A 57 13.07 18.20 4.86
N ALA A 58 11.82 18.63 4.79
CA ALA A 58 10.73 17.82 4.29
C ALA A 58 10.94 17.41 2.83
N TRP A 59 11.35 18.33 1.98
CA TRP A 59 11.69 18.02 0.59
C TRP A 59 12.87 17.05 0.49
N LEU A 60 13.96 17.31 1.21
CA LEU A 60 15.16 16.49 1.16
C LEU A 60 14.90 15.05 1.59
N VAL A 61 14.11 14.82 2.65
CA VAL A 61 13.88 13.47 3.18
C VAL A 61 13.08 12.57 2.24
N THR A 62 12.32 13.14 1.30
CA THR A 62 11.64 12.39 0.25
C THR A 62 12.54 12.06 -0.94
N HIS A 63 13.68 12.73 -1.08
CA HIS A 63 14.59 12.62 -2.22
C HIS A 63 15.94 11.97 -1.89
N THR A 64 16.35 11.93 -0.63
CA THR A 64 17.63 11.36 -0.23
C THR A 64 17.55 10.56 1.09
N ALA A 65 18.65 9.92 1.45
CA ALA A 65 18.74 9.18 2.71
C ALA A 65 18.63 10.13 3.92
N LYS A 66 17.95 9.67 4.96
CA LYS A 66 17.75 10.47 6.19
C LYS A 66 19.09 10.85 6.85
N SER A 67 20.11 9.99 6.76
CA SER A 67 21.48 10.34 7.24
C SER A 67 22.03 11.56 6.52
N THR A 68 21.92 11.62 5.20
CA THR A 68 22.35 12.77 4.41
C THR A 68 21.61 14.05 4.82
N VAL A 69 20.31 13.94 5.12
CA VAL A 69 19.54 15.10 5.62
C VAL A 69 20.06 15.56 6.98
N VAL A 70 20.34 14.62 7.89
CA VAL A 70 20.92 14.91 9.21
C VAL A 70 22.24 15.66 9.08
N ASP A 71 23.14 15.17 8.24
CA ASP A 71 24.48 15.76 8.03
C ASP A 71 24.39 17.12 7.33
N LEU A 72 23.62 17.21 6.24
CA LEU A 72 23.49 18.42 5.44
C LEU A 72 22.82 19.56 6.21
N MET A 73 21.72 19.26 6.89
CA MET A 73 20.92 20.23 7.63
C MET A 73 21.41 20.44 9.06
N ARG A 74 22.41 19.67 9.51
CA ARG A 74 22.98 19.72 10.88
C ARG A 74 21.91 19.64 11.96
N VAL A 75 21.03 18.67 11.87
CA VAL A 75 19.94 18.40 12.82
C VAL A 75 20.04 16.99 13.38
N ALA A 76 19.51 16.77 14.56
CA ALA A 76 19.45 15.42 15.11
C ALA A 76 18.47 14.53 14.35
N TRP A 77 18.73 13.23 14.30
CA TRP A 77 17.90 12.23 13.66
C TRP A 77 16.41 12.30 14.07
N ARG A 78 16.17 12.56 15.37
CA ARG A 78 14.84 12.72 15.93
C ARG A 78 14.15 13.98 15.42
N THR A 79 14.89 15.07 15.26
CA THR A 79 14.38 16.36 14.79
C THR A 79 13.80 16.26 13.38
N VAL A 80 14.43 15.49 12.48
CA VAL A 80 13.86 15.25 11.14
C VAL A 80 12.46 14.64 11.24
N GLY A 81 12.25 13.64 12.11
CA GLY A 81 10.93 13.05 12.32
C GLY A 81 9.88 14.06 12.81
N SER A 82 10.25 14.93 13.74
CA SER A 82 9.35 15.97 14.26
C SER A 82 9.03 17.05 13.21
N ILE A 83 10.00 17.40 12.37
CA ILE A 83 9.80 18.37 11.28
C ILE A 83 8.81 17.84 10.26
N ILE A 84 9.00 16.61 9.75
CA ILE A 84 8.10 16.04 8.75
C ILE A 84 6.68 15.88 9.28
N THR A 85 6.52 15.56 10.57
CA THR A 85 5.18 15.49 11.20
C THR A 85 4.52 16.87 11.18
N ARG A 86 5.21 17.93 11.61
CA ARG A 86 4.65 19.30 11.58
C ARG A 86 4.28 19.78 10.17
N VAL A 87 5.11 19.46 9.17
CA VAL A 87 4.84 19.84 7.77
C VAL A 87 3.58 19.14 7.26
N VAL A 88 3.41 17.85 7.57
CA VAL A 88 2.19 17.10 7.20
C VAL A 88 0.96 17.64 7.94
N ASP A 89 1.07 17.96 9.23
CA ASP A 89 -0.03 18.50 10.03
C ASP A 89 -0.49 19.86 9.49
N ASP A 90 0.45 20.75 9.13
CA ASP A 90 0.14 22.02 8.44
C ASP A 90 -0.58 21.78 7.10
N GLY A 91 -0.08 20.84 6.30
CA GLY A 91 -0.67 20.49 5.01
C GLY A 91 -2.10 19.96 5.15
N ARG A 92 -2.34 19.13 6.16
CA ARG A 92 -3.68 18.60 6.48
C ARG A 92 -4.64 19.67 6.99
N ALA A 93 -4.15 20.64 7.75
CA ALA A 93 -4.94 21.78 8.20
C ALA A 93 -5.36 22.70 7.03
N ALA A 94 -4.55 22.77 5.96
CA ALA A 94 -4.83 23.54 4.77
C ALA A 94 -5.71 22.81 3.73
N HIS A 95 -5.62 21.48 3.67
CA HIS A 95 -6.32 20.65 2.67
C HIS A 95 -6.82 19.37 3.33
N ASP A 96 -8.14 19.19 3.38
CA ASP A 96 -8.76 17.98 3.89
C ASP A 96 -8.45 16.79 2.96
N PRO A 97 -7.76 15.71 3.44
CA PRO A 97 -7.45 14.56 2.62
C PRO A 97 -8.67 13.73 2.19
N PHE A 98 -9.82 13.98 2.80
CA PHE A 98 -11.04 13.19 2.61
C PHE A 98 -12.07 13.86 1.70
N ASP A 99 -11.71 14.99 1.10
CA ASP A 99 -12.61 15.67 0.14
C ASP A 99 -12.78 14.83 -1.13
N ASN A 100 -14.04 14.67 -1.54
CA ASN A 100 -14.43 13.98 -2.78
C ASN A 100 -13.96 12.54 -2.91
N LEU A 101 -13.81 11.80 -1.80
CA LEU A 101 -13.45 10.37 -1.83
C LEU A 101 -14.59 9.53 -2.42
N THR A 102 -14.43 9.09 -3.67
CA THR A 102 -15.41 8.23 -4.36
C THR A 102 -14.89 6.82 -4.63
N ARG A 103 -13.59 6.65 -4.89
CA ARG A 103 -12.95 5.38 -5.17
C ARG A 103 -11.69 5.23 -4.33
N ILE A 104 -11.69 4.29 -3.40
CA ILE A 104 -10.57 4.09 -2.49
C ILE A 104 -9.95 2.70 -2.65
N GLY A 105 -8.66 2.61 -2.36
CA GLY A 105 -7.93 1.35 -2.27
C GLY A 105 -7.43 1.13 -0.85
N ILE A 106 -7.64 -0.08 -0.32
CA ILE A 106 -7.21 -0.47 1.03
C ILE A 106 -6.22 -1.62 0.92
N ASP A 107 -5.09 -1.53 1.61
CA ASP A 107 -4.10 -2.60 1.68
C ASP A 107 -3.28 -2.52 2.98
N GLU A 108 -2.50 -3.56 3.25
CA GLU A 108 -1.61 -3.63 4.40
C GLU A 108 -0.16 -3.77 3.96
N ILE A 109 0.70 -3.02 4.61
CA ILE A 109 2.14 -3.11 4.40
C ILE A 109 2.86 -3.51 5.69
N SER A 110 3.68 -4.56 5.62
CA SER A 110 4.59 -4.87 6.72
C SER A 110 5.77 -3.89 6.72
N TYR A 111 5.94 -3.16 7.81
CA TYR A 111 7.02 -2.18 7.96
C TYR A 111 8.14 -2.64 8.91
N LYS A 112 7.92 -3.70 9.69
CA LYS A 112 8.91 -4.24 10.62
C LYS A 112 8.75 -5.75 10.77
N LYS A 113 9.85 -6.46 11.06
CA LYS A 113 9.83 -7.89 11.44
C LYS A 113 8.93 -8.11 12.66
N GLY A 114 8.33 -9.30 12.78
CA GLY A 114 7.44 -9.66 13.89
C GLY A 114 5.98 -9.22 13.65
N HIS A 115 5.50 -9.33 12.41
CA HIS A 115 4.09 -9.10 12.03
C HIS A 115 3.57 -7.71 12.39
N ARG A 116 4.40 -6.67 12.18
CA ARG A 116 3.98 -5.27 12.36
C ARG A 116 3.57 -4.68 11.02
N TYR A 117 2.31 -4.25 10.96
CA TYR A 117 1.67 -3.75 9.74
C TYR A 117 1.19 -2.32 9.90
N LEU A 118 1.13 -1.63 8.76
CA LEU A 118 0.33 -0.42 8.58
C LEU A 118 -0.84 -0.79 7.67
N THR A 119 -2.04 -0.35 8.01
CA THR A 119 -3.16 -0.28 7.06
C THR A 119 -3.09 1.07 6.37
N ILE A 120 -3.19 1.08 5.05
CA ILE A 120 -3.14 2.28 4.23
C ILE A 120 -4.43 2.41 3.41
N VAL A 121 -4.82 3.65 3.17
CA VAL A 121 -5.93 3.99 2.26
C VAL A 121 -5.42 4.99 1.23
N VAL A 122 -5.64 4.68 -0.05
CA VAL A 122 -5.32 5.56 -1.17
C VAL A 122 -6.62 5.99 -1.87
N ASP A 123 -6.63 7.18 -2.40
CA ASP A 123 -7.66 7.64 -3.30
C ASP A 123 -7.25 7.28 -4.74
N HIS A 124 -8.09 6.54 -5.45
CA HIS A 124 -7.84 6.14 -6.83
C HIS A 124 -7.97 7.29 -7.83
N ASP A 125 -8.73 8.33 -7.49
CA ASP A 125 -8.99 9.45 -8.37
C ASP A 125 -7.82 10.43 -8.40
N SER A 126 -7.28 10.77 -7.24
CA SER A 126 -6.11 11.66 -7.12
C SER A 126 -4.77 10.92 -7.14
N GLY A 127 -4.75 9.61 -6.93
CA GLY A 127 -3.53 8.82 -6.75
C GLY A 127 -2.83 9.03 -5.41
N ARG A 128 -3.46 9.69 -4.45
CA ARG A 128 -2.85 10.08 -3.17
C ARG A 128 -3.08 9.06 -2.07
N LEU A 129 -2.08 8.90 -1.20
CA LEU A 129 -2.25 8.27 0.10
C LEU A 129 -3.03 9.24 1.01
N VAL A 130 -4.26 8.90 1.35
CA VAL A 130 -5.13 9.77 2.17
C VAL A 130 -5.05 9.45 3.66
N TRP A 131 -4.73 8.20 4.00
CA TRP A 131 -4.64 7.79 5.40
C TRP A 131 -3.73 6.57 5.59
N ALA A 132 -3.11 6.48 6.76
CA ALA A 132 -2.38 5.30 7.21
C ALA A 132 -2.39 5.22 8.74
N ALA A 133 -2.46 3.99 9.27
CA ALA A 133 -2.34 3.76 10.71
C ALA A 133 -1.66 2.42 11.02
N VAL A 134 -1.14 2.29 12.23
CA VAL A 134 -0.56 1.05 12.75
C VAL A 134 -1.67 0.07 13.07
N GLY A 135 -1.57 -1.13 12.53
CA GLY A 135 -2.51 -2.23 12.76
C GLY A 135 -2.90 -2.92 11.46
N ARG A 136 -3.62 -4.04 11.62
CA ARG A 136 -4.14 -4.88 10.54
C ARG A 136 -5.39 -5.60 11.03
N ASP A 137 -6.39 -4.84 11.40
CA ASP A 137 -7.64 -5.36 11.97
C ASP A 137 -8.82 -4.40 11.74
N LYS A 138 -10.01 -4.87 12.09
CA LYS A 138 -11.25 -4.10 11.98
C LYS A 138 -11.19 -2.79 12.79
N VAL A 139 -10.59 -2.81 13.97
CA VAL A 139 -10.48 -1.63 14.84
C VAL A 139 -9.64 -0.55 14.16
N THR A 140 -8.53 -0.95 13.55
CA THR A 140 -7.66 -0.01 12.83
C THR A 140 -8.38 0.61 11.64
N LEU A 141 -9.07 -0.18 10.82
CA LEU A 141 -9.77 0.34 9.65
C LEU A 141 -10.99 1.21 10.02
N ASN A 142 -11.68 0.90 11.11
CA ASN A 142 -12.78 1.75 11.61
C ASN A 142 -12.30 3.17 11.96
N LYS A 143 -11.08 3.35 12.47
CA LYS A 143 -10.52 4.70 12.72
C LYS A 143 -10.50 5.57 11.45
N PHE A 144 -10.24 4.98 10.28
CA PHE A 144 -10.33 5.68 9.01
C PHE A 144 -11.76 6.16 8.75
N PHE A 145 -12.74 5.27 8.83
CA PHE A 145 -14.13 5.61 8.59
C PHE A 145 -14.71 6.60 9.62
N ASP A 146 -14.25 6.52 10.89
CA ASP A 146 -14.62 7.49 11.92
C ASP A 146 -14.12 8.91 11.58
N LEU A 147 -12.90 9.02 11.03
CA LEU A 147 -12.33 10.30 10.59
C LEU A 147 -13.01 10.84 9.33
N VAL A 148 -13.42 9.97 8.40
CA VAL A 148 -14.14 10.36 7.17
C VAL A 148 -15.54 10.89 7.52
N GLY A 149 -16.23 10.25 8.47
CA GLY A 149 -17.59 10.55 8.86
C GLY A 149 -18.65 9.93 7.94
N ASP A 150 -19.84 9.70 8.47
CA ASP A 150 -20.89 8.91 7.80
C ASP A 150 -21.36 9.54 6.47
N GLU A 151 -21.47 10.87 6.40
CA GLU A 151 -21.90 11.57 5.18
C GLU A 151 -20.93 11.33 4.02
N ARG A 152 -19.62 11.43 4.27
CA ARG A 152 -18.59 11.18 3.24
C ARG A 152 -18.43 9.69 2.95
N CYS A 153 -18.57 8.83 3.95
CA CYS A 153 -18.60 7.37 3.75
C CYS A 153 -19.70 6.95 2.77
N ALA A 154 -20.87 7.62 2.80
CA ALA A 154 -21.96 7.38 1.87
C ALA A 154 -21.64 7.80 0.41
N GLN A 155 -20.61 8.62 0.17
CA GLN A 155 -20.16 9.05 -1.15
C GLN A 155 -19.20 8.04 -1.79
N ILE A 156 -18.57 7.16 -1.00
CA ILE A 156 -17.67 6.12 -1.50
C ILE A 156 -18.48 5.13 -2.33
N ARG A 157 -18.06 4.91 -3.58
CA ARG A 157 -18.73 4.03 -4.55
C ARG A 157 -17.99 2.74 -4.79
N LEU A 158 -16.66 2.78 -4.82
CA LEU A 158 -15.82 1.62 -5.10
C LEU A 158 -14.70 1.52 -4.08
N VAL A 159 -14.47 0.31 -3.60
CA VAL A 159 -13.36 0.00 -2.70
C VAL A 159 -12.56 -1.16 -3.28
N SER A 160 -11.29 -0.94 -3.61
CA SER A 160 -10.40 -2.05 -3.98
C SER A 160 -9.67 -2.60 -2.75
N ALA A 161 -9.61 -3.92 -2.62
CA ALA A 161 -8.87 -4.58 -1.55
C ALA A 161 -8.42 -6.00 -1.95
N ASP A 162 -7.59 -6.64 -1.11
CA ASP A 162 -7.09 -8.01 -1.30
C ASP A 162 -8.12 -9.06 -0.97
N GLY A 163 -9.27 -9.00 -0.81
CA GLY A 163 -10.27 -10.05 -0.49
C GLY A 163 -10.10 -10.66 0.90
N ALA A 164 -9.50 -9.93 1.84
CA ALA A 164 -9.52 -10.26 3.25
C ALA A 164 -10.93 -10.02 3.80
N SER A 165 -11.52 -11.04 4.42
CA SER A 165 -12.93 -10.98 4.87
C SER A 165 -13.20 -9.84 5.83
N TRP A 166 -12.24 -9.53 6.73
CA TRP A 166 -12.41 -8.47 7.73
C TRP A 166 -12.50 -7.07 7.10
N ILE A 167 -11.81 -6.82 5.95
CA ILE A 167 -11.95 -5.56 5.20
C ILE A 167 -13.36 -5.48 4.61
N GLY A 168 -13.81 -6.57 3.99
CA GLY A 168 -15.15 -6.65 3.40
C GLY A 168 -16.26 -6.39 4.42
N ASP A 169 -16.13 -6.94 5.63
CA ASP A 169 -17.09 -6.74 6.71
C ASP A 169 -17.19 -5.25 7.11
N VAL A 170 -16.03 -4.60 7.32
CA VAL A 170 -16.00 -3.17 7.69
C VAL A 170 -16.53 -2.28 6.57
N VAL A 171 -16.16 -2.57 5.32
CA VAL A 171 -16.66 -1.81 4.16
C VAL A 171 -18.19 -1.94 4.04
N ALA A 172 -18.73 -3.15 4.21
CA ALA A 172 -20.18 -3.38 4.16
C ALA A 172 -20.93 -2.65 5.29
N GLU A 173 -20.33 -2.49 6.45
CA GLU A 173 -20.91 -1.79 7.60
C GLU A 173 -20.84 -0.26 7.44
N ARG A 174 -19.67 0.26 7.06
CA ARG A 174 -19.36 1.70 7.11
C ARG A 174 -19.56 2.44 5.78
N ALA A 175 -19.37 1.79 4.65
CA ALA A 175 -19.53 2.36 3.32
C ALA A 175 -20.62 1.60 2.54
N LYS A 176 -21.87 1.70 3.01
CA LYS A 176 -23.02 0.91 2.54
C LYS A 176 -23.32 1.05 1.05
N ASN A 177 -22.93 2.17 0.44
CA ASN A 177 -23.12 2.44 -0.99
C ASN A 177 -21.94 1.95 -1.85
N ALA A 178 -20.87 1.48 -1.21
CA ALA A 178 -19.66 1.06 -1.89
C ALA A 178 -19.75 -0.38 -2.38
N THR A 179 -19.24 -0.62 -3.58
CA THR A 179 -19.00 -1.96 -4.09
C THR A 179 -17.55 -2.36 -3.83
N LEU A 180 -17.34 -3.47 -3.09
CA LEU A 180 -16.02 -4.02 -2.86
C LEU A 180 -15.52 -4.69 -4.14
N CYS A 181 -14.38 -4.24 -4.65
CA CYS A 181 -13.68 -4.80 -5.80
C CYS A 181 -12.48 -5.64 -5.33
N ILE A 182 -12.52 -6.94 -5.58
CA ILE A 182 -11.41 -7.82 -5.22
C ILE A 182 -10.36 -7.78 -6.32
N ASP A 183 -9.13 -7.47 -5.94
CA ASP A 183 -8.02 -7.31 -6.87
C ASP A 183 -7.74 -8.59 -7.68
N SER A 184 -7.69 -8.41 -8.98
CA SER A 184 -7.42 -9.47 -9.96
C SER A 184 -6.09 -10.19 -9.72
N PHE A 185 -5.06 -9.48 -9.26
CA PHE A 185 -3.75 -10.06 -8.94
C PHE A 185 -3.87 -11.11 -7.83
N HIS A 186 -4.64 -10.82 -6.78
CA HIS A 186 -4.86 -11.77 -5.68
C HIS A 186 -5.61 -13.02 -6.13
N VAL A 187 -6.58 -12.90 -7.06
CA VAL A 187 -7.25 -14.07 -7.64
C VAL A 187 -6.27 -14.96 -8.41
N CYS A 188 -5.39 -14.36 -9.22
CA CYS A 188 -4.31 -15.09 -9.90
C CYS A 188 -3.32 -15.74 -8.92
N GLN A 189 -3.04 -15.08 -7.79
CA GLN A 189 -2.19 -15.63 -6.74
C GLN A 189 -2.84 -16.85 -6.08
N TRP A 190 -4.16 -16.84 -5.86
CA TRP A 190 -4.87 -18.02 -5.35
C TRP A 190 -4.73 -19.22 -6.30
N ALA A 191 -4.87 -19.00 -7.62
CA ALA A 191 -4.67 -20.05 -8.61
C ALA A 191 -3.23 -20.59 -8.61
N SER A 192 -2.24 -19.71 -8.47
CA SER A 192 -0.83 -20.11 -8.38
C SER A 192 -0.54 -20.93 -7.11
N LYS A 193 -1.18 -20.59 -5.98
CA LYS A 193 -1.09 -21.39 -4.73
C LYS A 193 -1.74 -22.76 -4.89
N ALA A 194 -2.92 -22.85 -5.51
CA ALA A 194 -3.60 -24.11 -5.78
C ALA A 194 -2.76 -25.00 -6.72
N LEU A 195 -2.16 -24.43 -7.76
CA LEU A 195 -1.26 -25.16 -8.65
C LEU A 195 -0.02 -25.69 -7.93
N ASP A 196 0.59 -24.88 -7.03
CA ASP A 196 1.75 -25.34 -6.25
C ASP A 196 1.39 -26.44 -5.24
N GLU A 197 0.17 -26.42 -4.73
CA GLU A 197 -0.34 -27.51 -3.89
C GLU A 197 -0.42 -28.81 -4.68
N VAL A 198 -1.02 -28.81 -5.87
CA VAL A 198 -1.05 -29.98 -6.76
C VAL A 198 0.36 -30.47 -7.09
N ARG A 199 1.28 -29.55 -7.45
CA ARG A 199 2.68 -29.91 -7.72
C ARG A 199 3.33 -30.59 -6.52
N ARG A 200 3.11 -30.08 -5.30
CA ARG A 200 3.67 -30.68 -4.07
C ARG A 200 3.07 -32.04 -3.77
N GLN A 201 1.79 -32.25 -4.01
CA GLN A 201 1.13 -33.55 -3.85
C GLN A 201 1.77 -34.59 -4.81
N VAL A 202 1.85 -34.27 -6.10
CA VAL A 202 2.45 -35.15 -7.12
C VAL A 202 3.93 -35.43 -6.84
N TRP A 203 4.68 -34.42 -6.40
CA TRP A 203 6.07 -34.60 -5.99
C TRP A 203 6.22 -35.54 -4.78
N ASN A 204 5.37 -35.38 -3.75
CA ASN A 204 5.40 -36.24 -2.58
C ASN A 204 5.03 -37.72 -2.92
N GLU A 205 4.04 -37.91 -3.81
CA GLU A 205 3.66 -39.23 -4.30
C GLU A 205 4.82 -39.92 -5.06
N ALA A 206 5.50 -39.21 -5.94
CA ALA A 206 6.66 -39.72 -6.67
C ALA A 206 7.78 -40.13 -5.70
N ARG A 207 8.02 -39.37 -4.64
CA ARG A 207 8.99 -39.73 -3.58
C ARG A 207 8.58 -40.98 -2.83
N LYS A 208 7.33 -41.10 -2.41
CA LYS A 208 6.80 -42.27 -1.68
C LYS A 208 6.91 -43.55 -2.51
N ARG A 209 6.78 -43.45 -3.84
CA ARG A 209 6.91 -44.56 -4.79
C ARG A 209 8.35 -44.87 -5.18
N GLY A 210 9.35 -44.21 -4.58
CA GLY A 210 10.77 -44.44 -4.88
C GLY A 210 11.23 -43.87 -6.24
N MET A 211 10.39 -43.04 -6.92
CA MET A 211 10.69 -42.45 -8.24
C MET A 211 11.57 -41.19 -8.07
N SER A 212 12.79 -41.36 -7.57
CA SER A 212 13.66 -40.24 -7.17
C SER A 212 13.97 -39.26 -8.29
N GLN A 213 14.24 -39.73 -9.53
CA GLN A 213 14.51 -38.87 -10.68
C GLN A 213 13.25 -38.08 -11.08
N HIS A 214 12.08 -38.70 -11.12
CA HIS A 214 10.81 -38.05 -11.37
C HIS A 214 10.49 -36.96 -10.32
N ALA A 215 10.73 -37.25 -9.06
CA ALA A 215 10.56 -36.27 -7.99
C ALA A 215 11.50 -35.09 -8.14
N LYS A 216 12.77 -35.30 -8.54
CA LYS A 216 13.72 -34.20 -8.83
C LYS A 216 13.25 -33.31 -9.98
N GLU A 217 12.73 -33.89 -11.05
CA GLU A 217 12.20 -33.15 -12.20
C GLU A 217 10.95 -32.33 -11.80
N LEU A 218 9.99 -32.94 -11.09
CA LEU A 218 8.79 -32.25 -10.59
C LEU A 218 9.13 -31.06 -9.67
N LYS A 219 10.14 -31.22 -8.80
CA LYS A 219 10.64 -30.10 -7.97
C LYS A 219 11.16 -28.96 -8.86
N GLY A 220 11.91 -29.31 -9.92
CA GLY A 220 12.51 -28.36 -10.85
C GLY A 220 11.53 -27.66 -11.78
N CYS A 221 10.24 -28.10 -11.85
CA CYS A 221 9.23 -27.49 -12.73
C CYS A 221 8.52 -26.26 -12.12
N ARG A 222 8.74 -25.95 -10.84
CA ARG A 222 8.02 -24.88 -10.12
C ARG A 222 7.92 -23.58 -10.90
N TYR A 223 9.03 -23.06 -11.36
CA TYR A 223 9.06 -21.78 -12.08
C TYR A 223 8.47 -21.84 -13.50
N ALA A 224 8.51 -23.01 -14.15
CA ALA A 224 7.85 -23.21 -15.44
C ALA A 224 6.32 -23.22 -15.29
N LEU A 225 5.79 -23.71 -14.16
CA LEU A 225 4.35 -23.70 -13.85
C LEU A 225 3.85 -22.33 -13.39
N TRP A 226 4.71 -21.53 -12.74
CA TRP A 226 4.31 -20.23 -12.19
C TRP A 226 4.36 -19.08 -13.20
N ARG A 227 5.32 -19.13 -14.14
CA ARG A 227 5.43 -18.10 -15.18
C ARG A 227 4.29 -18.18 -16.18
N ASN A 228 4.01 -17.03 -16.80
CA ASN A 228 3.08 -16.96 -17.92
C ASN A 228 3.68 -17.65 -19.15
N PRO A 229 2.88 -18.24 -20.03
CA PRO A 229 3.36 -18.93 -21.23
C PRO A 229 4.27 -18.09 -22.13
N GLU A 230 3.93 -16.80 -22.26
CA GLU A 230 4.67 -15.81 -23.03
C GLU A 230 6.08 -15.55 -22.50
N ASP A 231 6.27 -15.64 -21.19
CA ASP A 231 7.54 -15.32 -20.50
C ASP A 231 8.44 -16.55 -20.28
N LEU A 232 8.03 -17.73 -20.76
CA LEU A 232 8.78 -18.97 -20.55
C LEU A 232 10.09 -18.98 -21.38
N THR A 233 11.21 -19.28 -20.70
CA THR A 233 12.46 -19.59 -21.36
C THR A 233 12.38 -20.93 -22.13
N PRO A 234 13.24 -21.19 -23.13
CA PRO A 234 13.25 -22.48 -23.85
C PRO A 234 13.34 -23.67 -22.91
N ARG A 235 14.18 -23.61 -21.87
CA ARG A 235 14.32 -24.67 -20.85
C ARG A 235 13.03 -24.85 -20.03
N GLN A 236 12.31 -23.78 -19.72
CA GLN A 236 11.03 -23.86 -19.00
C GLN A 236 9.93 -24.46 -19.87
N ARG A 237 9.89 -24.12 -21.17
CA ARG A 237 8.97 -24.74 -22.15
C ARG A 237 9.19 -26.24 -22.25
N GLN A 238 10.45 -26.71 -22.33
CA GLN A 238 10.78 -28.12 -22.32
C GLN A 238 10.29 -28.82 -21.04
N LYS A 239 10.46 -28.20 -19.86
CA LYS A 239 9.95 -28.74 -18.59
C LYS A 239 8.42 -28.82 -18.57
N LEU A 240 7.73 -27.81 -19.08
CA LEU A 240 6.27 -27.81 -19.16
C LEU A 240 5.77 -28.88 -20.13
N ALA A 241 6.41 -29.05 -21.29
CA ALA A 241 6.12 -30.12 -22.25
C ALA A 241 6.35 -31.52 -21.62
N TRP A 242 7.39 -31.66 -20.81
CA TRP A 242 7.61 -32.90 -20.05
C TRP A 242 6.48 -33.15 -19.05
N VAL A 243 6.04 -32.16 -18.28
CA VAL A 243 4.89 -32.29 -17.35
C VAL A 243 3.64 -32.71 -18.10
N ALA A 244 3.36 -32.16 -19.27
CA ALA A 244 2.20 -32.51 -20.10
C ALA A 244 2.19 -34.00 -20.49
N LYS A 245 3.39 -34.57 -20.74
CA LYS A 245 3.53 -35.99 -21.11
C LYS A 245 3.41 -36.95 -19.92
N VAL A 246 3.96 -36.56 -18.74
CA VAL A 246 4.13 -37.50 -17.62
C VAL A 246 3.08 -37.35 -16.52
N ASN A 247 2.40 -36.19 -16.43
CA ASN A 247 1.41 -35.95 -15.37
C ASN A 247 0.24 -35.09 -15.86
N GLY A 248 -0.76 -35.76 -16.45
CA GLY A 248 -1.98 -35.14 -16.95
C GLY A 248 -2.73 -34.27 -15.91
N PRO A 249 -2.92 -34.72 -14.67
CA PRO A 249 -3.56 -33.89 -13.61
C PRO A 249 -2.81 -32.60 -13.32
N LEU A 250 -1.48 -32.64 -13.20
CA LEU A 250 -0.67 -31.44 -12.95
C LEU A 250 -0.69 -30.48 -14.15
N TYR A 251 -0.64 -31.01 -15.37
CA TYR A 251 -0.76 -30.19 -16.58
C TYR A 251 -2.16 -29.57 -16.71
N ARG A 252 -3.21 -30.29 -16.38
CA ARG A 252 -4.58 -29.76 -16.33
C ARG A 252 -4.72 -28.64 -15.29
N ALA A 253 -4.09 -28.79 -14.11
CA ALA A 253 -4.04 -27.75 -13.10
C ALA A 253 -3.34 -26.48 -13.63
N TYR A 254 -2.26 -26.63 -14.41
CA TYR A 254 -1.60 -25.51 -15.09
C TYR A 254 -2.53 -24.82 -16.09
N LEU A 255 -3.26 -25.58 -16.92
CA LEU A 255 -4.20 -25.00 -17.88
C LEU A 255 -5.35 -24.26 -17.18
N LEU A 256 -5.87 -24.79 -16.06
CA LEU A 256 -6.88 -24.12 -15.22
C LEU A 256 -6.35 -22.78 -14.68
N LYS A 257 -5.09 -22.73 -14.20
CA LYS A 257 -4.45 -21.47 -13.74
C LYS A 257 -4.36 -20.47 -14.89
N GLU A 258 -3.92 -20.88 -16.07
CA GLU A 258 -3.77 -19.99 -17.20
C GLU A 258 -5.10 -19.46 -17.74
N GLN A 259 -6.12 -20.32 -17.83
CA GLN A 259 -7.43 -19.86 -18.28
C GLN A 259 -8.05 -18.87 -17.31
N LEU A 260 -7.91 -19.10 -15.99
CA LEU A 260 -8.34 -18.11 -15.00
C LEU A 260 -7.60 -16.77 -15.17
N ARG A 261 -6.28 -16.82 -15.36
CA ARG A 261 -5.48 -15.62 -15.60
C ARG A 261 -5.97 -14.85 -16.83
N ILE A 262 -6.28 -15.54 -17.90
CA ILE A 262 -6.81 -14.93 -19.13
C ILE A 262 -8.19 -14.32 -18.87
N ALA A 263 -9.09 -15.05 -18.23
CA ALA A 263 -10.44 -14.56 -17.91
C ALA A 263 -10.40 -13.28 -17.07
N ILE A 264 -9.61 -13.29 -15.98
CA ILE A 264 -9.44 -12.15 -15.08
C ILE A 264 -8.75 -10.95 -15.76
N GLY A 265 -7.87 -11.21 -16.72
CA GLY A 265 -7.19 -10.15 -17.50
C GLY A 265 -8.06 -9.49 -18.58
N LYS A 266 -9.23 -10.04 -18.88
CA LYS A 266 -10.23 -9.45 -19.79
C LYS A 266 -11.14 -8.49 -19.04
N LYS A 267 -11.94 -7.72 -19.78
CA LYS A 267 -12.84 -6.69 -19.26
C LYS A 267 -14.23 -6.86 -19.82
N GLY A 268 -15.23 -6.34 -19.09
CA GLY A 268 -16.61 -6.32 -19.53
C GLY A 268 -17.27 -7.71 -19.56
N VAL A 269 -18.34 -7.84 -20.33
CA VAL A 269 -19.18 -9.05 -20.36
C VAL A 269 -18.40 -10.30 -20.78
N LEU A 270 -17.46 -10.16 -21.74
CA LEU A 270 -16.65 -11.30 -22.16
C LEU A 270 -15.84 -11.91 -21.00
N ALA A 271 -15.32 -11.08 -20.12
CA ALA A 271 -14.59 -11.53 -18.95
C ALA A 271 -15.48 -12.33 -17.98
N LEU A 272 -16.72 -11.89 -17.79
CA LEU A 272 -17.71 -12.59 -16.94
C LEU A 272 -18.04 -13.96 -17.53
N THR A 273 -18.33 -14.04 -18.83
CA THR A 273 -18.60 -15.31 -19.52
C THR A 273 -17.44 -16.30 -19.37
N MET A 274 -16.21 -15.83 -19.58
CA MET A 274 -15.00 -16.66 -19.41
C MET A 274 -14.81 -17.13 -17.97
N LEU A 275 -15.18 -16.30 -16.98
CA LEU A 275 -15.12 -16.67 -15.57
C LEU A 275 -16.16 -17.75 -15.23
N ASP A 276 -17.36 -17.64 -15.76
CA ASP A 276 -18.42 -18.64 -15.57
C ASP A 276 -18.03 -19.99 -16.20
N GLU A 277 -17.52 -19.99 -17.43
CA GLU A 277 -16.99 -21.19 -18.09
C GLU A 277 -15.86 -21.82 -17.26
N TRP A 278 -14.97 -20.99 -16.71
CA TRP A 278 -13.90 -21.46 -15.85
C TRP A 278 -14.44 -22.10 -14.56
N LEU A 279 -15.45 -21.52 -13.94
CA LEU A 279 -16.09 -22.06 -12.73
C LEU A 279 -16.72 -23.43 -12.98
N ILE A 280 -17.36 -23.62 -14.14
CA ILE A 280 -17.90 -24.92 -14.57
C ILE A 280 -16.77 -25.94 -14.73
N TRP A 281 -15.67 -25.56 -15.39
CA TRP A 281 -14.53 -26.45 -15.56
C TRP A 281 -13.86 -26.79 -14.23
N ALA A 282 -13.61 -25.82 -13.37
CA ALA A 282 -13.03 -26.01 -12.05
C ALA A 282 -13.86 -26.97 -11.18
N ALA A 283 -15.18 -26.86 -11.20
CA ALA A 283 -16.09 -27.75 -10.46
C ALA A 283 -16.00 -29.23 -10.91
N ARG A 284 -15.70 -29.46 -12.19
CA ARG A 284 -15.69 -30.81 -12.82
C ARG A 284 -14.26 -31.37 -13.02
N CYS A 285 -13.20 -30.63 -12.70
CA CYS A 285 -11.81 -30.99 -13.03
C CYS A 285 -11.26 -32.20 -12.23
N ARG A 286 -11.91 -32.60 -11.14
CA ARG A 286 -11.48 -33.66 -10.22
C ARG A 286 -10.10 -33.42 -9.58
N ILE A 287 -9.68 -32.13 -9.46
CA ILE A 287 -8.48 -31.70 -8.78
C ILE A 287 -8.90 -30.95 -7.50
N PRO A 288 -8.78 -31.54 -6.29
CA PRO A 288 -9.36 -30.98 -5.07
C PRO A 288 -8.99 -29.50 -4.82
N ALA A 289 -7.72 -29.14 -5.01
CA ALA A 289 -7.24 -27.77 -4.83
C ALA A 289 -7.95 -26.76 -5.77
N PHE A 290 -8.27 -27.15 -7.01
CA PHE A 290 -8.98 -26.27 -7.96
C PHE A 290 -10.49 -26.29 -7.75
N VAL A 291 -11.07 -27.38 -7.27
CA VAL A 291 -12.49 -27.42 -6.84
C VAL A 291 -12.68 -26.44 -5.67
N GLU A 292 -11.79 -26.46 -4.69
CA GLU A 292 -11.86 -25.52 -3.55
C GLU A 292 -11.59 -24.07 -3.97
N LEU A 293 -10.66 -23.85 -4.90
CA LEU A 293 -10.45 -22.54 -5.50
C LEU A 293 -11.71 -22.02 -6.19
N GLY A 294 -12.41 -22.87 -6.96
CA GLY A 294 -13.70 -22.53 -7.59
C GLY A 294 -14.75 -22.11 -6.56
N ARG A 295 -14.86 -22.85 -5.44
CA ARG A 295 -15.74 -22.48 -4.32
C ARG A 295 -15.36 -21.14 -3.70
N LYS A 296 -14.06 -20.89 -3.51
CA LYS A 296 -13.55 -19.61 -3.00
C LYS A 296 -13.89 -18.46 -3.93
N ILE A 297 -13.68 -18.61 -5.24
CA ILE A 297 -14.03 -17.59 -6.23
C ILE A 297 -15.55 -17.35 -6.21
N LYS A 298 -16.37 -18.40 -6.17
CA LYS A 298 -17.82 -18.27 -6.12
C LYS A 298 -18.32 -17.53 -4.87
N ARG A 299 -17.69 -17.73 -3.71
CA ARG A 299 -18.01 -16.95 -2.48
C ARG A 299 -17.70 -15.45 -2.64
N ASN A 300 -16.72 -15.12 -3.47
CA ASN A 300 -16.25 -13.74 -3.69
C ASN A 300 -16.67 -13.17 -5.06
N ILE A 301 -17.60 -13.83 -5.73
CA ILE A 301 -17.90 -13.57 -7.15
C ILE A 301 -18.28 -12.11 -7.40
N LYS A 302 -19.15 -11.53 -6.57
CA LYS A 302 -19.63 -10.15 -6.71
C LYS A 302 -18.45 -9.14 -6.71
N GLY A 303 -17.49 -9.32 -5.82
CA GLY A 303 -16.32 -8.44 -5.75
C GLY A 303 -15.35 -8.62 -6.91
N ILE A 304 -15.21 -9.85 -7.43
CA ILE A 304 -14.37 -10.15 -8.61
C ILE A 304 -15.01 -9.56 -9.87
N GLU A 305 -16.31 -9.78 -10.08
CA GLU A 305 -17.07 -9.21 -11.20
C GLU A 305 -17.06 -7.68 -11.16
N ALA A 306 -17.24 -7.09 -9.98
CA ALA A 306 -17.17 -5.64 -9.81
C ALA A 306 -15.79 -5.07 -10.21
N ALA A 307 -14.70 -5.74 -9.86
CA ALA A 307 -13.36 -5.34 -10.29
C ALA A 307 -13.18 -5.42 -11.82
N MET A 308 -13.70 -6.49 -12.44
CA MET A 308 -13.65 -6.71 -13.89
C MET A 308 -14.50 -5.68 -14.68
N LEU A 309 -15.66 -5.32 -14.15
CA LEU A 309 -16.58 -4.35 -14.78
C LEU A 309 -16.09 -2.91 -14.61
N ASN A 310 -15.62 -2.54 -13.42
CA ASN A 310 -15.20 -1.17 -13.11
C ASN A 310 -13.73 -0.89 -13.47
N ASN A 311 -13.00 -1.88 -13.97
CA ASN A 311 -11.57 -1.77 -14.29
C ASN A 311 -10.75 -1.23 -13.12
N LEU A 312 -11.12 -1.59 -11.89
CA LEU A 312 -10.45 -1.16 -10.68
C LEU A 312 -9.47 -2.24 -10.23
N SER A 313 -8.18 -1.91 -10.23
CA SER A 313 -7.12 -2.78 -9.75
C SER A 313 -6.41 -2.16 -8.55
N ASN A 314 -5.73 -2.99 -7.77
CA ASN A 314 -4.92 -2.52 -6.64
C ASN A 314 -3.51 -2.02 -7.06
N ALA A 315 -3.25 -1.87 -8.37
CA ALA A 315 -1.93 -1.47 -8.89
C ALA A 315 -1.42 -0.15 -8.28
N LEU A 316 -2.30 0.83 -8.06
CA LEU A 316 -1.95 2.08 -7.40
C LEU A 316 -1.51 1.84 -5.95
N VAL A 317 -2.24 1.01 -5.22
CA VAL A 317 -1.94 0.65 -3.82
C VAL A 317 -0.62 -0.12 -3.74
N GLU A 318 -0.39 -1.07 -4.66
CA GLU A 318 0.88 -1.81 -4.76
C GLU A 318 2.06 -0.90 -5.10
N SER A 319 1.87 0.06 -6.01
CA SER A 319 2.86 1.10 -6.33
C SER A 319 3.19 1.94 -5.10
N THR A 320 2.17 2.38 -4.36
CA THR A 320 2.31 3.10 -3.09
C THR A 320 3.07 2.27 -2.06
N ASN A 321 2.71 1.01 -1.88
CA ASN A 321 3.41 0.07 -1.00
C ASN A 321 4.89 -0.10 -1.38
N THR A 322 5.18 -0.18 -2.67
CA THR A 322 6.56 -0.30 -3.16
C THR A 322 7.36 0.95 -2.82
N LYS A 323 6.81 2.14 -3.06
CA LYS A 323 7.46 3.40 -2.70
C LYS A 323 7.68 3.52 -1.19
N LEU A 324 6.68 3.14 -0.38
CA LEU A 324 6.81 3.13 1.09
C LEU A 324 7.93 2.22 1.58
N ARG A 325 8.11 1.05 0.95
CA ARG A 325 9.25 0.16 1.26
C ARG A 325 10.60 0.80 0.91
N VAL A 326 10.68 1.53 -0.20
CA VAL A 326 11.88 2.28 -0.60
C VAL A 326 12.17 3.38 0.43
N LEU A 327 11.20 4.22 0.75
CA LEU A 327 11.33 5.30 1.73
C LEU A 327 11.77 4.76 3.11
N HIS A 328 11.17 3.67 3.56
CA HIS A 328 11.54 3.02 4.81
C HIS A 328 13.00 2.53 4.80
N ARG A 329 13.48 1.99 3.67
CA ARG A 329 14.87 1.55 3.52
C ARG A 329 15.83 2.72 3.46
N MET A 330 15.51 3.79 2.72
CA MET A 330 16.31 5.01 2.63
C MET A 330 16.45 5.71 3.99
N ALA A 331 15.44 5.61 4.82
CA ALA A 331 15.46 6.16 6.18
C ALA A 331 16.14 5.24 7.21
N PHE A 332 16.71 4.10 6.82
CA PHE A 332 17.27 3.08 7.73
C PHE A 332 16.31 2.67 8.87
N GLY A 333 14.99 2.77 8.62
CA GLY A 333 13.93 2.51 9.56
C GLY A 333 13.53 3.70 10.44
N PHE A 334 12.51 3.50 11.23
CA PHE A 334 11.96 4.49 12.15
C PHE A 334 11.76 3.89 13.54
N ALA A 335 12.14 4.64 14.57
CA ALA A 335 11.87 4.25 15.96
C ALA A 335 10.36 4.33 16.26
N LYS A 336 9.70 5.37 15.73
CA LYS A 336 8.27 5.62 15.87
C LYS A 336 7.56 5.41 14.52
N PRO A 337 6.52 4.58 14.45
CA PRO A 337 5.78 4.36 13.22
C PRO A 337 5.07 5.62 12.70
N GLU A 338 4.73 6.57 13.59
CA GLU A 338 4.12 7.85 13.25
C GLU A 338 5.00 8.67 12.29
N HIS A 339 6.32 8.64 12.49
CA HIS A 339 7.26 9.32 11.58
C HIS A 339 7.33 8.64 10.20
N LEU A 340 7.13 7.31 10.13
CA LEU A 340 7.02 6.61 8.85
C LEU A 340 5.71 6.98 8.14
N ILE A 341 4.62 7.06 8.88
CA ILE A 341 3.32 7.49 8.35
C ILE A 341 3.42 8.94 7.84
N ALA A 342 4.02 9.84 8.62
CA ALA A 342 4.24 11.23 8.20
C ALA A 342 5.08 11.30 6.91
N LEU A 343 6.18 10.53 6.82
CA LEU A 343 6.98 10.48 5.59
C LEU A 343 6.19 9.92 4.40
N ALA A 344 5.36 8.91 4.62
CA ALA A 344 4.50 8.35 3.60
C ALA A 344 3.49 9.37 3.08
N LEU A 345 2.84 10.10 3.97
CA LEU A 345 1.90 11.17 3.64
C LEU A 345 2.60 12.36 2.97
N LEU A 346 3.80 12.70 3.41
CA LEU A 346 4.60 13.74 2.78
C LEU A 346 4.87 13.42 1.30
N ASP A 347 5.36 12.21 1.01
CA ASP A 347 5.75 11.79 -0.36
C ASP A 347 4.54 11.41 -1.23
N ARG A 348 3.52 10.73 -0.68
CA ARG A 348 2.40 10.16 -1.44
C ARG A 348 1.06 10.81 -1.14
N GLY A 349 0.93 11.58 -0.07
CA GLY A 349 -0.28 12.33 0.27
C GLY A 349 -0.37 13.71 -0.37
N GLY A 350 0.71 14.15 -1.04
CA GLY A 350 0.74 15.48 -1.68
C GLY A 350 1.10 16.62 -0.72
N TYR A 351 1.68 16.31 0.45
CA TYR A 351 2.06 17.32 1.45
C TYR A 351 3.53 17.74 1.37
N CYS A 352 4.30 17.21 0.40
CA CYS A 352 5.68 17.63 0.21
C CYS A 352 5.72 19.06 -0.33
N PRO A 353 6.28 20.02 0.43
CA PRO A 353 6.38 21.38 -0.04
C PRO A 353 7.37 21.48 -1.21
N PRO A 354 7.25 22.50 -2.07
CA PRO A 354 8.29 22.79 -3.05
C PRO A 354 9.59 23.16 -2.35
N LEU A 355 10.71 22.97 -3.04
CA LEU A 355 12.00 23.42 -2.49
C LEU A 355 11.98 24.94 -2.33
N PRO A 356 12.29 25.47 -1.13
CA PRO A 356 12.28 26.92 -0.88
C PRO A 356 13.09 27.71 -1.92
N SER A 357 12.57 28.88 -2.30
CA SER A 357 13.18 29.79 -3.29
C SER A 357 13.30 29.22 -4.71
N ARG A 358 12.59 28.12 -5.01
CA ARG A 358 12.48 27.59 -6.36
C ARG A 358 11.03 27.58 -6.79
N ALA A 359 10.73 28.24 -7.91
CA ALA A 359 9.41 28.15 -8.52
C ALA A 359 9.10 26.68 -8.84
N ALA A 360 7.86 26.26 -8.64
CA ALA A 360 7.39 25.00 -9.19
C ALA A 360 7.51 25.07 -10.71
N ALA A 361 8.27 24.16 -11.30
CA ALA A 361 8.41 24.04 -12.73
C ALA A 361 7.11 23.53 -13.36
#